data_82733f04834637fe5a81be35ce241101
#
_entry.id   82733f04834637fe5a81be35ce241101
#
_cell.length_a   1.000
_cell.length_b   1.000
_cell.length_c   1.000
_cell.angle_alpha   90.00
_cell.angle_beta   90.00
_cell.angle_gamma   90.00
#
_symmetry.space_group_name_H-M   'P 1'
#
loop_
_entity.id
_entity.type
_entity.pdbx_description
1 polymer ?
#
loop_
_entity_poly.entity_id
_entity_poly.type
_entity_poly.pdbx_seq_one_letter_code
_entity_poly.pdbx_strand_id
1 'polypeptide(L)'
;MTVHVCTAGTADLPELAAVAAQTFPLACPPSSTAENIATFIAEQLSQQRFADYIADPDRVVLIARQDARILGYAMLIRGVPDDDDVVRAVPLRPAVELSKIYVLPDGHGAGVAAALMNEALGRARGLDAKCVWLGVNQQNQRAQRFYAKHGFSVNGTKTFRLGAGIENDFVMVRPV
;
A
#
# COMPACT_ATOMS: atom_id res chain seq x y z
N MET A 1 21.47 -8.06 -10.02
CA MET A 1 21.50 -7.06 -8.95
C MET A 1 20.38 -7.33 -7.96
N THR A 2 20.72 -7.27 -6.70
CA THR A 2 19.82 -7.73 -5.64
C THR A 2 18.95 -6.57 -5.12
N VAL A 3 17.66 -6.83 -4.96
CA VAL A 3 16.73 -5.90 -4.32
C VAL A 3 16.73 -6.18 -2.82
N HIS A 4 16.90 -5.14 -2.02
CA HIS A 4 16.83 -5.21 -0.56
C HIS A 4 15.61 -4.48 -0.05
N VAL A 5 14.84 -5.12 0.84
CA VAL A 5 13.69 -4.49 1.49
C VAL A 5 14.06 -4.21 2.94
N CYS A 6 13.85 -2.99 3.38
CA CYS A 6 14.14 -2.57 4.75
C CYS A 6 13.11 -1.53 5.21
N THR A 7 13.11 -1.24 6.51
CA THR A 7 12.29 -0.18 7.07
C THR A 7 12.84 1.19 6.66
N ALA A 8 11.96 2.09 6.23
CA ALA A 8 12.35 3.45 5.84
C ALA A 8 12.78 4.26 7.06
N GLY A 9 13.78 5.13 6.85
CA GLY A 9 14.25 6.09 7.85
C GLY A 9 14.02 7.53 7.40
N THR A 10 14.31 8.48 8.28
CA THR A 10 14.09 9.91 7.99
C THR A 10 14.94 10.41 6.83
N ALA A 11 16.11 9.82 6.60
CA ALA A 11 16.97 10.17 5.46
C ALA A 11 16.34 9.80 4.11
N ASP A 12 15.36 8.90 4.10
CA ASP A 12 14.70 8.42 2.89
C ASP A 12 13.54 9.30 2.44
N LEU A 13 13.08 10.23 3.29
CA LEU A 13 11.85 10.99 3.07
C LEU A 13 11.77 11.71 1.73
N PRO A 14 12.81 12.44 1.27
CA PRO A 14 12.70 13.13 -0.03
C PRO A 14 12.51 12.16 -1.19
N GLU A 15 13.30 11.10 -1.25
CA GLU A 15 13.21 10.11 -2.33
C GLU A 15 11.91 9.30 -2.26
N LEU A 16 11.50 8.92 -1.05
CA LEU A 16 10.27 8.18 -0.83
C LEU A 16 9.04 8.97 -1.29
N ALA A 17 8.95 10.26 -0.94
CA ALA A 17 7.86 11.11 -1.38
C ALA A 17 7.85 11.28 -2.91
N ALA A 18 9.03 11.37 -3.53
CA ALA A 18 9.14 11.45 -4.99
C ALA A 18 8.66 10.17 -5.66
N VAL A 19 9.02 9.00 -5.13
CA VAL A 19 8.56 7.71 -5.65
C VAL A 19 7.04 7.59 -5.49
N ALA A 20 6.48 8.00 -4.37
CA ALA A 20 5.04 7.96 -4.13
C ALA A 20 4.30 8.86 -5.14
N ALA A 21 4.79 10.08 -5.37
CA ALA A 21 4.18 11.00 -6.33
C ALA A 21 4.23 10.48 -7.77
N GLN A 22 5.26 9.72 -8.13
CA GLN A 22 5.39 9.12 -9.46
C GLN A 22 4.55 7.87 -9.65
N THR A 23 4.34 7.09 -8.60
CA THR A 23 3.68 5.79 -8.70
C THR A 23 2.17 5.85 -8.46
N PHE A 24 1.69 6.73 -7.60
CA PHE A 24 0.28 6.80 -7.27
C PHE A 24 -0.61 7.05 -8.49
N PRO A 25 -0.29 8.00 -9.39
CA PRO A 25 -1.13 8.24 -10.58
C PRO A 25 -1.29 7.01 -11.47
N LEU A 26 -0.29 6.13 -11.51
CA LEU A 26 -0.31 4.93 -12.36
C LEU A 26 -1.33 3.89 -11.87
N ALA A 27 -1.71 3.94 -10.60
CA ALA A 27 -2.70 3.04 -10.01
C ALA A 27 -4.13 3.61 -10.05
N CYS A 28 -4.27 4.90 -10.37
CA CYS A 28 -5.57 5.55 -10.42
C CYS A 28 -6.33 5.16 -11.69
N PRO A 29 -7.67 4.97 -11.61
CA PRO A 29 -8.45 4.67 -12.81
C PRO A 29 -8.49 5.88 -13.76
N PRO A 30 -8.73 5.66 -15.08
CA PRO A 30 -8.79 6.73 -16.06
C PRO A 30 -9.84 7.80 -15.76
N SER A 31 -10.87 7.46 -14.99
CA SER A 31 -11.93 8.37 -14.56
C SER A 31 -11.46 9.38 -13.50
N SER A 32 -10.31 9.16 -12.87
CA SER A 32 -9.76 10.08 -11.85
C SER A 32 -9.23 11.33 -12.53
N THR A 33 -9.54 12.50 -11.96
CA THR A 33 -9.04 13.77 -12.49
C THR A 33 -7.60 14.03 -12.00
N ALA A 34 -6.83 14.74 -12.83
CA ALA A 34 -5.47 15.15 -12.43
C ALA A 34 -5.49 16.00 -11.15
N GLU A 35 -6.51 16.83 -10.98
CA GLU A 35 -6.69 17.66 -9.78
C GLU A 35 -6.90 16.80 -8.53
N ASN A 36 -7.78 15.79 -8.58
CA ASN A 36 -8.03 14.93 -7.45
C ASN A 36 -6.79 14.09 -7.08
N ILE A 37 -6.05 13.63 -8.07
CA ILE A 37 -4.79 12.91 -7.87
C ILE A 37 -3.77 13.82 -7.19
N ALA A 38 -3.59 15.05 -7.67
CA ALA A 38 -2.65 16.02 -7.10
C ALA A 38 -3.03 16.37 -5.65
N THR A 39 -4.31 16.55 -5.36
CA THR A 39 -4.81 16.81 -4.01
C THR A 39 -4.46 15.66 -3.07
N PHE A 40 -4.69 14.42 -3.49
CA PHE A 40 -4.37 13.24 -2.68
C PHE A 40 -2.85 13.18 -2.39
N ILE A 41 -2.02 13.38 -3.41
CA ILE A 41 -0.56 13.37 -3.25
C ILE A 41 -0.12 14.43 -2.23
N ALA A 42 -0.65 15.65 -2.36
CA ALA A 42 -0.29 16.75 -1.46
C ALA A 42 -0.72 16.50 -0.02
N GLU A 43 -1.89 15.91 0.19
CA GLU A 43 -2.45 15.69 1.51
C GLU A 43 -1.96 14.42 2.18
N GLN A 44 -1.65 13.36 1.43
CA GLN A 44 -1.40 12.03 1.98
C GLN A 44 0.00 11.48 1.67
N LEU A 45 0.70 12.01 0.68
CA LEU A 45 1.97 11.44 0.19
C LEU A 45 3.12 12.46 0.20
N SER A 46 3.00 13.52 0.99
CA SER A 46 4.07 14.51 1.17
C SER A 46 5.19 13.96 2.05
N GLN A 47 6.35 14.62 2.03
CA GLN A 47 7.46 14.28 2.94
C GLN A 47 7.01 14.33 4.39
N GLN A 48 6.24 15.35 4.76
CA GLN A 48 5.74 15.49 6.14
C GLN A 48 4.82 14.33 6.50
N ARG A 49 3.95 13.93 5.61
CA ARG A 49 3.07 12.76 5.86
C ARG A 49 3.87 11.48 6.05
N PHE A 50 4.87 11.25 5.22
CA PHE A 50 5.73 10.08 5.40
C PHE A 50 6.53 10.15 6.70
N ALA A 51 6.95 11.34 7.13
CA ALA A 51 7.56 11.50 8.45
C ALA A 51 6.59 11.10 9.57
N ASP A 52 5.33 11.50 9.46
CA ASP A 52 4.28 11.11 10.40
C ASP A 52 4.06 9.59 10.39
N TYR A 53 4.03 8.98 9.21
CA TYR A 53 3.84 7.53 9.08
C TYR A 53 5.01 6.75 9.70
N ILE A 54 6.24 7.19 9.47
CA ILE A 54 7.43 6.53 10.05
C ILE A 54 7.43 6.64 11.58
N ALA A 55 6.95 7.75 12.12
CA ALA A 55 6.89 7.99 13.56
C ALA A 55 5.73 7.26 14.26
N ASP A 56 4.73 6.81 13.50
CA ASP A 56 3.54 6.15 14.04
C ASP A 56 3.87 4.71 14.43
N PRO A 57 3.72 4.31 15.72
CA PRO A 57 4.03 2.95 16.16
C PRO A 57 3.08 1.89 15.57
N ASP A 58 1.91 2.29 15.04
CA ASP A 58 0.96 1.38 14.41
C ASP A 58 1.22 1.18 12.91
N ARG A 59 2.24 1.83 12.37
CA ARG A 59 2.58 1.76 10.94
C ARG A 59 3.99 1.23 10.74
N VAL A 60 4.17 0.50 9.64
CA VAL A 60 5.48 0.06 9.15
C VAL A 60 5.61 0.53 7.72
N VAL A 61 6.64 1.32 7.43
CA VAL A 61 6.94 1.79 6.08
C VAL A 61 8.17 1.03 5.59
N LEU A 62 7.99 0.27 4.51
CA LEU A 62 9.05 -0.55 3.89
C LEU A 62 9.48 0.08 2.57
N ILE A 63 10.77 0.05 2.29
CA ILE A 63 11.33 0.49 1.01
C ILE A 63 12.11 -0.64 0.38
N ALA A 64 12.01 -0.75 -0.95
CA ALA A 64 12.81 -1.67 -1.74
C ALA A 64 13.89 -0.88 -2.46
N ARG A 65 15.16 -1.22 -2.18
CA ARG A 65 16.32 -0.57 -2.78
C ARG A 65 17.05 -1.50 -3.71
N GLN A 66 17.55 -0.95 -4.78
CA GLN A 66 18.54 -1.58 -5.63
C GLN A 66 19.66 -0.55 -5.85
N ASP A 67 20.87 -0.92 -5.49
CA ASP A 67 21.99 0.02 -5.39
C ASP A 67 21.59 1.16 -4.44
N ALA A 68 21.76 2.35 -4.59
CA ALA A 68 21.36 3.40 -3.67
C ALA A 68 19.96 3.99 -3.98
N ARG A 69 19.18 3.34 -4.84
CA ARG A 69 17.92 3.89 -5.36
C ARG A 69 16.70 3.16 -4.80
N ILE A 70 15.69 3.90 -4.40
CA ILE A 70 14.39 3.34 -4.02
C ILE A 70 13.60 3.03 -5.30
N LEU A 71 13.20 1.76 -5.47
CA LEU A 71 12.39 1.30 -6.61
C LEU A 71 10.91 1.15 -6.27
N GLY A 72 10.59 1.06 -5.00
CA GLY A 72 9.22 0.91 -4.55
C GLY A 72 9.11 0.97 -3.05
N TYR A 73 7.89 0.98 -2.55
CA TYR A 73 7.63 1.02 -1.12
C TYR A 73 6.30 0.34 -0.79
N ALA A 74 6.13 0.02 0.48
CA ALA A 74 4.89 -0.50 1.03
C ALA A 74 4.65 0.09 2.41
N MET A 75 3.38 0.14 2.84
CA MET A 75 3.04 0.57 4.18
C MET A 75 2.00 -0.36 4.77
N LEU A 76 2.26 -0.78 6.00
CA LEU A 76 1.34 -1.55 6.83
C LEU A 76 0.76 -0.66 7.92
N ILE A 77 -0.50 -0.90 8.26
CA ILE A 77 -1.18 -0.24 9.37
C ILE A 77 -1.83 -1.32 10.23
N ARG A 78 -1.57 -1.31 11.54
CA ARG A 78 -2.22 -2.24 12.47
C ARG A 78 -3.71 -1.93 12.58
N GLY A 79 -4.52 -2.99 12.57
CA GLY A 79 -5.92 -2.90 12.90
C GLY A 79 -6.85 -2.71 11.71
N VAL A 80 -8.07 -2.40 12.04
CA VAL A 80 -9.17 -2.16 11.10
C VAL A 80 -9.80 -0.83 11.50
N PRO A 81 -10.06 0.07 10.55
CA PRO A 81 -10.67 1.36 10.87
C PRO A 81 -12.11 1.18 11.34
N ASP A 82 -12.66 2.23 11.94
CA ASP A 82 -14.07 2.31 12.34
C ASP A 82 -14.91 2.62 11.08
N ASP A 83 -15.06 1.62 10.25
CA ASP A 83 -15.78 1.65 8.97
C ASP A 83 -16.56 0.34 8.86
N ASP A 84 -17.87 0.42 8.83
CA ASP A 84 -18.75 -0.76 8.87
C ASP A 84 -18.50 -1.73 7.71
N ASP A 85 -18.18 -1.21 6.52
CA ASP A 85 -17.91 -2.04 5.36
C ASP A 85 -16.62 -2.86 5.56
N VAL A 86 -15.58 -2.22 6.09
CA VAL A 86 -14.31 -2.88 6.35
C VAL A 86 -14.45 -3.86 7.52
N VAL A 87 -15.14 -3.46 8.59
CA VAL A 87 -15.38 -4.32 9.76
C VAL A 87 -16.06 -5.63 9.34
N ARG A 88 -17.06 -5.54 8.45
CA ARG A 88 -17.74 -6.74 7.93
C ARG A 88 -16.87 -7.59 7.04
N ALA A 89 -16.03 -6.94 6.23
CA ALA A 89 -15.18 -7.64 5.26
C ALA A 89 -13.96 -8.31 5.88
N VAL A 90 -13.54 -7.87 7.08
CA VAL A 90 -12.32 -8.33 7.75
C VAL A 90 -12.68 -8.90 9.13
N PRO A 91 -13.17 -10.15 9.19
CA PRO A 91 -13.58 -10.75 10.46
C PRO A 91 -12.44 -11.29 11.31
N LEU A 92 -11.30 -11.65 10.70
CA LEU A 92 -10.15 -12.21 11.43
C LEU A 92 -9.37 -11.10 12.14
N ARG A 93 -9.14 -11.29 13.43
CA ARG A 93 -8.45 -10.30 14.28
C ARG A 93 -7.40 -10.96 15.16
N PRO A 94 -6.27 -10.30 15.44
CA PRO A 94 -5.85 -8.98 14.93
C PRO A 94 -5.60 -8.99 13.44
N ALA A 95 -5.86 -7.86 12.79
CA ALA A 95 -5.63 -7.68 11.35
C ALA A 95 -4.62 -6.57 11.11
N VAL A 96 -3.92 -6.64 9.98
CA VAL A 96 -3.00 -5.60 9.52
C VAL A 96 -3.40 -5.21 8.10
N GLU A 97 -3.51 -3.92 7.85
CA GLU A 97 -3.78 -3.38 6.51
C GLU A 97 -2.50 -3.26 5.72
N LEU A 98 -2.48 -3.79 4.49
CA LEU A 98 -1.50 -3.38 3.48
C LEU A 98 -2.06 -2.14 2.80
N SER A 99 -1.74 -0.98 3.36
CA SER A 99 -2.29 0.30 2.92
C SER A 99 -1.74 0.76 1.58
N LYS A 100 -0.48 0.46 1.31
CA LYS A 100 0.22 0.89 0.10
C LYS A 100 1.24 -0.17 -0.33
N ILE A 101 1.31 -0.42 -1.63
CA ILE A 101 2.39 -1.14 -2.27
C ILE A 101 2.52 -0.61 -3.70
N TYR A 102 3.61 0.08 -3.98
CA TYR A 102 3.83 0.77 -5.26
C TYR A 102 5.27 0.59 -5.71
N VAL A 103 5.45 0.36 -7.00
CA VAL A 103 6.76 0.13 -7.62
C VAL A 103 6.90 1.01 -8.85
N LEU A 104 8.06 1.66 -9.00
CA LEU A 104 8.38 2.44 -10.18
C LEU A 104 8.31 1.55 -11.44
N PRO A 105 7.92 2.11 -12.61
CA PRO A 105 7.79 1.31 -13.84
C PRO A 105 9.05 0.53 -14.22
N ASP A 106 10.22 1.11 -14.04
CA ASP A 106 11.49 0.44 -14.34
C ASP A 106 11.87 -0.65 -13.34
N GLY A 107 11.15 -0.76 -12.21
CA GLY A 107 11.25 -1.87 -11.28
C GLY A 107 10.28 -3.03 -11.58
N HIS A 108 9.35 -2.83 -12.54
CA HIS A 108 8.39 -3.86 -12.93
C HIS A 108 9.10 -5.02 -13.61
N GLY A 109 8.75 -6.25 -13.25
CA GLY A 109 9.38 -7.46 -13.79
C GLY A 109 10.69 -7.84 -13.10
N ALA A 110 11.23 -7.01 -12.20
CA ALA A 110 12.45 -7.30 -11.45
C ALA A 110 12.20 -7.97 -10.09
N GLY A 111 10.95 -8.34 -9.79
CA GLY A 111 10.58 -8.98 -8.53
C GLY A 111 10.44 -8.03 -7.35
N VAL A 112 10.45 -6.73 -7.58
CA VAL A 112 10.38 -5.71 -6.50
C VAL A 112 9.06 -5.80 -5.73
N ALA A 113 7.94 -5.87 -6.44
CA ALA A 113 6.62 -5.98 -5.81
C ALA A 113 6.49 -7.26 -4.98
N ALA A 114 6.97 -8.39 -5.51
CA ALA A 114 6.96 -9.65 -4.77
C ALA A 114 7.83 -9.59 -3.53
N ALA A 115 9.01 -8.97 -3.62
CA ALA A 115 9.91 -8.79 -2.47
C ALA A 115 9.24 -7.94 -1.37
N LEU A 116 8.60 -6.84 -1.76
CA LEU A 116 7.84 -6.00 -0.82
C LEU A 116 6.69 -6.76 -0.18
N MET A 117 5.94 -7.52 -0.98
CA MET A 117 4.81 -8.31 -0.48
C MET A 117 5.28 -9.37 0.51
N ASN A 118 6.33 -10.10 0.18
CA ASN A 118 6.85 -11.15 1.07
C ASN A 118 7.34 -10.57 2.40
N GLU A 119 8.04 -9.44 2.36
CA GLU A 119 8.47 -8.76 3.58
C GLU A 119 7.28 -8.24 4.39
N ALA A 120 6.29 -7.65 3.73
CA ALA A 120 5.07 -7.16 4.39
C ALA A 120 4.32 -8.29 5.12
N LEU A 121 4.16 -9.43 4.47
CA LEU A 121 3.50 -10.59 5.07
C LEU A 121 4.31 -11.12 6.26
N GLY A 122 5.63 -11.15 6.16
CA GLY A 122 6.52 -11.53 7.26
C GLY A 122 6.41 -10.59 8.45
N ARG A 123 6.34 -9.28 8.20
CA ARG A 123 6.14 -8.28 9.26
C ARG A 123 4.79 -8.42 9.92
N ALA A 124 3.73 -8.68 9.16
CA ALA A 124 2.39 -8.93 9.70
C ALA A 124 2.38 -10.14 10.65
N ARG A 125 3.05 -11.23 10.26
CA ARG A 125 3.20 -12.41 11.14
C ARG A 125 3.94 -12.05 12.43
N GLY A 126 4.98 -11.25 12.33
CA GLY A 126 5.73 -10.76 13.49
C GLY A 126 4.90 -9.87 14.43
N LEU A 127 3.81 -9.30 13.94
CA LEU A 127 2.84 -8.51 14.71
C LEU A 127 1.69 -9.37 15.24
N ASP A 128 1.78 -10.69 15.13
CA ASP A 128 0.75 -11.66 15.54
C ASP A 128 -0.59 -11.49 14.82
N ALA A 129 -0.57 -10.93 13.61
CA ALA A 129 -1.78 -10.77 12.81
C ALA A 129 -2.36 -12.13 12.40
N LYS A 130 -3.69 -12.21 12.34
CA LYS A 130 -4.41 -13.37 11.81
C LYS A 130 -4.67 -13.24 10.33
N CYS A 131 -4.71 -12.03 9.82
CA CYS A 131 -4.83 -11.76 8.39
C CYS A 131 -4.21 -10.42 8.02
N VAL A 132 -3.92 -10.28 6.73
CA VAL A 132 -3.62 -9.01 6.08
C VAL A 132 -4.79 -8.67 5.17
N TRP A 133 -5.24 -7.43 5.18
CA TRP A 133 -6.30 -6.96 4.30
C TRP A 133 -5.85 -5.73 3.53
N LEU A 134 -6.51 -5.45 2.43
CA LEU A 134 -6.24 -4.28 1.60
C LEU A 134 -7.50 -3.81 0.89
N GLY A 135 -7.50 -2.55 0.46
CA GLY A 135 -8.47 -2.01 -0.48
C GLY A 135 -7.81 -1.85 -1.85
N VAL A 136 -8.51 -2.23 -2.90
CA VAL A 136 -8.03 -2.06 -4.28
C VAL A 136 -9.17 -1.55 -5.15
N ASN A 137 -8.88 -0.55 -5.99
CA ASN A 137 -9.88 0.00 -6.89
C ASN A 137 -10.46 -1.10 -7.77
N GLN A 138 -11.79 -1.13 -7.90
CA GLN A 138 -12.48 -2.18 -8.66
C GLN A 138 -12.10 -2.19 -10.14
N GLN A 139 -11.57 -1.08 -10.67
CA GLN A 139 -11.10 -0.99 -12.05
C GLN A 139 -9.64 -1.40 -12.21
N ASN A 140 -8.88 -1.53 -11.13
CA ASN A 140 -7.47 -1.91 -11.17
C ASN A 140 -7.30 -3.43 -11.22
N GLN A 141 -7.57 -4.02 -12.36
CA GLN A 141 -7.51 -5.48 -12.56
C GLN A 141 -6.09 -6.02 -12.42
N ARG A 142 -5.10 -5.25 -12.83
CA ARG A 142 -3.69 -5.65 -12.71
C ARG A 142 -3.30 -5.88 -11.26
N ALA A 143 -3.64 -4.94 -10.38
CA ALA A 143 -3.36 -5.06 -8.96
C ALA A 143 -4.15 -6.22 -8.34
N GLN A 144 -5.41 -6.38 -8.71
CA GLN A 144 -6.24 -7.49 -8.22
C GLN A 144 -5.61 -8.85 -8.56
N ARG A 145 -5.10 -9.02 -9.78
CA ARG A 145 -4.41 -10.26 -10.19
C ARG A 145 -3.14 -10.48 -9.37
N PHE A 146 -2.37 -9.44 -9.13
CA PHE A 146 -1.17 -9.52 -8.29
C PHE A 146 -1.51 -9.97 -6.87
N TYR A 147 -2.53 -9.37 -6.28
CA TYR A 147 -2.95 -9.74 -4.92
C TYR A 147 -3.51 -11.16 -4.86
N ALA A 148 -4.32 -11.55 -5.84
CA ALA A 148 -4.85 -12.92 -5.92
C ALA A 148 -3.71 -13.95 -6.02
N LYS A 149 -2.69 -13.64 -6.80
CA LYS A 149 -1.50 -14.50 -6.94
C LYS A 149 -0.75 -14.65 -5.60
N HIS A 150 -0.84 -13.67 -4.72
CA HIS A 150 -0.24 -13.69 -3.40
C HIS A 150 -1.21 -14.16 -2.30
N GLY A 151 -2.31 -14.80 -2.67
CA GLY A 151 -3.20 -15.47 -1.73
C GLY A 151 -4.33 -14.61 -1.17
N PHE A 152 -4.54 -13.42 -1.69
CA PHE A 152 -5.65 -12.58 -1.30
C PHE A 152 -6.93 -12.94 -2.04
N SER A 153 -8.07 -12.84 -1.37
CA SER A 153 -9.40 -13.05 -1.96
C SER A 153 -10.31 -11.88 -1.65
N VAL A 154 -11.19 -11.56 -2.59
CA VAL A 154 -12.21 -10.53 -2.36
C VAL A 154 -13.18 -10.99 -1.28
N ASN A 155 -13.37 -10.17 -0.27
CA ASN A 155 -14.26 -10.48 0.85
C ASN A 155 -15.30 -9.39 1.14
N GLY A 156 -15.27 -8.28 0.41
CA GLY A 156 -16.22 -7.19 0.55
C GLY A 156 -15.84 -5.99 -0.31
N THR A 157 -16.51 -4.90 -0.08
CA THR A 157 -16.30 -3.63 -0.77
C THR A 157 -16.24 -2.48 0.22
N LYS A 158 -15.61 -1.39 -0.20
CA LYS A 158 -15.60 -0.14 0.57
C LYS A 158 -15.47 1.04 -0.41
N THR A 159 -15.65 2.25 0.09
CA THR A 159 -15.37 3.45 -0.67
C THR A 159 -13.98 3.99 -0.33
N PHE A 160 -13.42 4.77 -1.26
CA PHE A 160 -12.13 5.42 -1.10
C PHE A 160 -12.26 6.86 -1.58
N ARG A 161 -11.85 7.82 -0.74
CA ARG A 161 -11.87 9.23 -1.11
C ARG A 161 -10.60 9.59 -1.88
N LEU A 162 -10.78 10.08 -3.10
CA LEU A 162 -9.70 10.56 -3.96
C LEU A 162 -9.95 12.05 -4.26
N GLY A 163 -9.31 12.93 -3.49
CA GLY A 163 -9.59 14.36 -3.55
C GLY A 163 -11.06 14.65 -3.26
N ALA A 164 -11.77 15.30 -4.18
CA ALA A 164 -13.21 15.57 -4.07
C ALA A 164 -14.07 14.41 -4.58
N GLY A 165 -13.45 13.37 -5.19
CA GLY A 165 -14.17 12.22 -5.75
C GLY A 165 -14.22 11.05 -4.78
N ILE A 166 -15.12 10.10 -5.08
CA ILE A 166 -15.23 8.84 -4.34
C ILE A 166 -15.08 7.70 -5.33
N GLU A 167 -14.19 6.77 -5.01
CA GLU A 167 -13.94 5.56 -5.78
C GLU A 167 -14.47 4.34 -5.03
N ASN A 168 -14.73 3.26 -5.76
CA ASN A 168 -15.19 2.00 -5.19
C ASN A 168 -14.05 0.98 -5.19
N ASP A 169 -13.78 0.40 -4.03
CA ASP A 169 -12.75 -0.60 -3.84
C ASP A 169 -13.34 -1.96 -3.53
N PHE A 170 -12.63 -3.02 -3.90
CA PHE A 170 -12.77 -4.31 -3.24
C PHE A 170 -11.92 -4.34 -1.99
N VAL A 171 -12.43 -4.99 -0.95
CA VAL A 171 -11.63 -5.38 0.22
C VAL A 171 -11.17 -6.81 -0.02
N MET A 172 -9.87 -7.00 -0.06
CA MET A 172 -9.26 -8.33 -0.21
C MET A 172 -8.59 -8.73 1.09
N VAL A 173 -8.65 -10.01 1.43
CA VAL A 173 -8.14 -10.55 2.70
C VAL A 173 -7.29 -11.78 2.42
N ARG A 174 -6.19 -11.90 3.16
CA ARG A 174 -5.33 -13.07 3.17
C ARG A 174 -5.04 -13.48 4.61
N PRO A 175 -5.47 -14.68 5.03
CA PRO A 175 -5.04 -15.24 6.33
C PRO A 175 -3.52 -15.43 6.38
N VAL A 176 -2.95 -15.21 7.54
CA VAL A 176 -1.50 -15.39 7.75
C VAL A 176 -1.20 -16.19 9.00
#